data_c1a20ec123e65f41d3a7bc341df0c17a
#
_entry.id   c1a20ec123e65f41d3a7bc341df0c17a
#
_cell.length_a   1.000
_cell.length_b   1.000
_cell.length_c   1.000
_cell.angle_alpha   90.00
_cell.angle_beta   90.00
_cell.angle_gamma   90.00
#
_symmetry.space_group_name_H-M   'P 1'
#
loop_
_entity.id
_entity.type
_entity.pdbx_description
1 polymer ?
#
loop_
_entity_poly.entity_id
_entity_poly.type
_entity_poly.pdbx_seq_one_letter_code
_entity_poly.pdbx_strand_id
1 'polypeptide(L)'
;MMLIKIAWRNVWRSKLRSAVVILAIASGLVGGLFSSAWMNGMANQRVRDTFSIETAHIQFHNPEFADNFDVKKTILATKEKLEELLKTQGVKAVTSRLKTPAMAATATKNMGVTIVGVHPEKEMEVFGLYKKIDTASGEFFNNKKKNSIVISKALAKELKVKLKSKIVLTFQDYNGEITGAAFKVIGIYKTTNSVWDKMHVFVKDKDLRNVLELPMDQSHEIDILLHDYNQAAIISNQLQQKYPDIISEDWSKIQPYINFITKYMDIMMGVFMLIILGALGFGIVNTMLMVILERTRELGMLMAIGMTKRRVFVMIMFETVFLALVGALFGELISMLLINYYGKVGIDLSSMAEGLEAIGYRAITFPELDSIRYVQITIMVFVTGIIASIYPAIKALKLDPANAIRTI
;
A
#
# COMPACT_ATOMS: atom_id res chain seq x y z
N MET A 1 10.89 -34.59 31.30
CA MET A 1 11.81 -33.58 31.84
C MET A 1 13.29 -33.77 31.45
N MET A 2 13.85 -34.99 31.51
CA MET A 2 15.29 -35.25 31.24
C MET A 2 15.71 -34.90 29.79
N LEU A 3 14.93 -35.28 28.77
CA LEU A 3 15.23 -35.00 27.36
C LEU A 3 15.30 -33.51 27.04
N ILE A 4 14.41 -32.69 27.63
CA ILE A 4 14.37 -31.23 27.47
C ILE A 4 15.66 -30.58 27.99
N LYS A 5 16.14 -31.01 29.19
CA LYS A 5 17.40 -30.51 29.78
C LYS A 5 18.61 -30.90 28.93
N ILE A 6 18.61 -32.11 28.39
CA ILE A 6 19.69 -32.58 27.50
C ILE A 6 19.68 -31.77 26.20
N ALA A 7 18.54 -31.62 25.56
CA ALA A 7 18.39 -30.81 24.31
C ALA A 7 18.88 -29.38 24.53
N TRP A 8 18.47 -28.72 25.62
CA TRP A 8 18.93 -27.36 25.94
C TRP A 8 20.44 -27.25 26.12
N ARG A 9 21.04 -28.21 26.85
CA ARG A 9 22.51 -28.23 27.02
C ARG A 9 23.23 -28.48 25.70
N ASN A 10 22.70 -29.33 24.84
CA ASN A 10 23.26 -29.62 23.53
C ASN A 10 23.31 -28.39 22.62
N VAL A 11 22.26 -27.56 22.62
CA VAL A 11 22.23 -26.30 21.88
C VAL A 11 23.43 -25.42 22.23
N TRP A 12 23.78 -25.29 23.50
CA TRP A 12 24.87 -24.40 23.94
C TRP A 12 26.26 -25.04 23.97
N ARG A 13 26.33 -26.35 23.81
CA ARG A 13 27.61 -27.08 23.79
C ARG A 13 28.45 -26.81 22.55
N SER A 14 27.80 -26.65 21.38
CA SER A 14 28.48 -26.33 20.11
C SER A 14 28.03 -24.96 19.58
N LYS A 15 28.63 -23.92 20.16
CA LYS A 15 28.22 -22.51 19.94
C LYS A 15 28.17 -22.10 18.44
N LEU A 16 29.19 -22.48 17.65
CA LEU A 16 29.28 -22.11 16.24
C LEU A 16 28.13 -22.72 15.42
N ARG A 17 27.80 -23.99 15.63
CA ARG A 17 26.73 -24.70 14.92
C ARG A 17 25.36 -24.12 15.25
N SER A 18 25.11 -23.94 16.57
CA SER A 18 23.87 -23.31 17.03
C SER A 18 23.71 -21.90 16.48
N ALA A 19 24.80 -21.12 16.44
CA ALA A 19 24.81 -19.79 15.86
C ALA A 19 24.41 -19.79 14.37
N VAL A 20 24.90 -20.75 13.57
CA VAL A 20 24.55 -20.85 12.15
C VAL A 20 23.05 -21.10 11.96
N VAL A 21 22.46 -22.02 12.74
CA VAL A 21 21.00 -22.29 12.66
C VAL A 21 20.19 -21.10 13.16
N ILE A 22 20.59 -20.50 14.29
CA ILE A 22 19.94 -19.29 14.84
C ILE A 22 20.00 -18.14 13.83
N LEU A 23 21.16 -17.89 13.21
CA LEU A 23 21.32 -16.85 12.21
C LEU A 23 20.49 -17.14 10.95
N ALA A 24 20.41 -18.40 10.50
CA ALA A 24 19.58 -18.78 9.38
C ALA A 24 18.09 -18.47 9.64
N ILE A 25 17.59 -18.84 10.82
CA ILE A 25 16.20 -18.58 11.23
C ILE A 25 15.96 -17.08 11.42
N ALA A 26 16.87 -16.39 12.10
CA ALA A 26 16.77 -14.95 12.30
C ALA A 26 16.80 -14.18 10.97
N SER A 27 17.70 -14.52 10.05
CA SER A 27 17.78 -13.85 8.74
C SER A 27 16.53 -14.11 7.87
N GLY A 28 15.98 -15.33 7.91
CA GLY A 28 14.72 -15.66 7.25
C GLY A 28 13.55 -14.84 7.81
N LEU A 29 13.49 -14.69 9.13
CA LEU A 29 12.45 -13.89 9.78
C LEU A 29 12.63 -12.39 9.48
N VAL A 30 13.85 -11.87 9.52
CA VAL A 30 14.14 -10.48 9.16
C VAL A 30 13.75 -10.23 7.70
N GLY A 31 14.13 -11.09 6.78
CA GLY A 31 13.75 -10.98 5.38
C GLY A 31 12.24 -11.01 5.19
N GLY A 32 11.55 -11.95 5.84
CA GLY A 32 10.10 -12.09 5.76
C GLY A 32 9.33 -10.90 6.33
N LEU A 33 9.68 -10.47 7.54
CA LEU A 33 9.02 -9.33 8.20
C LEU A 33 9.31 -8.02 7.48
N PHE A 34 10.57 -7.77 7.13
CA PHE A 34 10.96 -6.51 6.49
C PHE A 34 10.37 -6.36 5.09
N SER A 35 10.43 -7.42 4.25
CA SER A 35 9.83 -7.38 2.91
C SER A 35 8.30 -7.22 2.98
N SER A 36 7.63 -7.91 3.91
CA SER A 36 6.19 -7.76 4.13
C SER A 36 5.84 -6.34 4.61
N ALA A 37 6.61 -5.77 5.52
CA ALA A 37 6.41 -4.41 6.01
C ALA A 37 6.60 -3.37 4.89
N TRP A 38 7.61 -3.57 4.04
CA TRP A 38 7.88 -2.69 2.92
C TRP A 38 6.77 -2.73 1.88
N MET A 39 6.35 -3.93 1.45
CA MET A 39 5.24 -4.09 0.49
C MET A 39 3.93 -3.51 1.03
N ASN A 40 3.60 -3.80 2.28
CA ASN A 40 2.40 -3.27 2.94
C ASN A 40 2.45 -1.73 3.05
N GLY A 41 3.60 -1.18 3.43
CA GLY A 41 3.82 0.26 3.50
C GLY A 41 3.63 0.94 2.15
N MET A 42 4.18 0.38 1.06
CA MET A 42 3.99 0.89 -0.30
C MET A 42 2.50 0.89 -0.70
N ALA A 43 1.79 -0.22 -0.46
CA ALA A 43 0.37 -0.32 -0.79
C ALA A 43 -0.48 0.69 0.01
N ASN A 44 -0.29 0.76 1.32
CA ASN A 44 -1.00 1.70 2.19
C ASN A 44 -0.73 3.16 1.80
N GLN A 45 0.51 3.49 1.42
CA GLN A 45 0.84 4.82 0.91
C GLN A 45 0.09 5.13 -0.39
N ARG A 46 0.03 4.19 -1.33
CA ARG A 46 -0.71 4.37 -2.59
C ARG A 46 -2.19 4.61 -2.32
N VAL A 47 -2.80 3.83 -1.43
CA VAL A 47 -4.20 3.99 -1.02
C VAL A 47 -4.44 5.37 -0.40
N ARG A 48 -3.59 5.78 0.56
CA ARG A 48 -3.69 7.12 1.19
C ARG A 48 -3.53 8.26 0.20
N ASP A 49 -2.60 8.13 -0.76
CA ASP A 49 -2.40 9.15 -1.80
C ASP A 49 -3.60 9.26 -2.72
N THR A 50 -4.22 8.14 -3.10
CA THR A 50 -5.45 8.12 -3.90
C THR A 50 -6.58 8.88 -3.19
N PHE A 51 -6.83 8.60 -1.92
CA PHE A 51 -7.88 9.28 -1.16
C PHE A 51 -7.61 10.77 -0.94
N SER A 52 -6.35 11.14 -0.79
CA SER A 52 -6.01 12.54 -0.54
C SER A 52 -5.98 13.43 -1.78
N ILE A 53 -6.01 12.85 -3.00
CA ILE A 53 -5.78 13.59 -4.24
C ILE A 53 -6.80 13.26 -5.32
N GLU A 54 -6.99 11.96 -5.60
CA GLU A 54 -7.71 11.50 -6.79
C GLU A 54 -9.21 11.34 -6.52
N THR A 55 -9.58 10.68 -5.42
CA THR A 55 -10.98 10.41 -5.05
C THR A 55 -11.16 10.45 -3.54
N ALA A 56 -12.36 10.78 -3.07
CA ALA A 56 -12.71 10.65 -1.66
C ALA A 56 -13.07 9.19 -1.30
N HIS A 57 -13.61 8.97 -0.10
CA HIS A 57 -13.98 7.64 0.34
C HIS A 57 -15.31 7.15 -0.26
N ILE A 58 -16.23 8.08 -0.50
CA ILE A 58 -17.51 7.83 -1.19
C ILE A 58 -17.73 8.97 -2.19
N GLN A 59 -18.31 8.64 -3.33
CA GLN A 59 -18.65 9.59 -4.38
C GLN A 59 -20.10 9.39 -4.83
N PHE A 60 -20.80 10.49 -4.97
CA PHE A 60 -22.11 10.52 -5.61
C PHE A 60 -21.98 11.07 -7.02
N HIS A 61 -22.64 10.43 -7.98
CA HIS A 61 -22.75 10.92 -9.34
C HIS A 61 -24.04 10.44 -10.02
N ASN A 62 -24.36 11.03 -11.15
CA ASN A 62 -25.44 10.55 -11.99
C ASN A 62 -25.09 9.17 -12.56
N PRO A 63 -26.03 8.22 -12.67
CA PRO A 63 -25.78 6.88 -13.22
C PRO A 63 -25.11 6.87 -14.59
N GLU A 64 -25.44 7.83 -15.44
CA GLU A 64 -24.92 7.91 -16.80
C GLU A 64 -23.71 8.83 -16.97
N PHE A 65 -23.23 9.46 -15.87
CA PHE A 65 -22.11 10.41 -15.93
C PHE A 65 -20.76 9.70 -16.10
N ALA A 66 -20.56 8.58 -15.42
CA ALA A 66 -19.29 7.85 -15.41
C ALA A 66 -18.93 7.29 -16.81
N ASP A 67 -19.92 6.98 -17.65
CA ASP A 67 -19.70 6.36 -18.96
C ASP A 67 -19.07 7.31 -19.98
N ASN A 68 -19.54 8.57 -20.02
CA ASN A 68 -19.19 9.52 -21.09
C ASN A 68 -18.72 10.89 -20.59
N PHE A 69 -18.72 11.16 -19.29
CA PHE A 69 -18.48 12.50 -18.71
C PHE A 69 -19.31 13.60 -19.36
N ASP A 70 -20.58 13.28 -19.68
CA ASP A 70 -21.50 14.22 -20.30
C ASP A 70 -21.87 15.35 -19.33
N VAL A 71 -21.60 16.58 -19.70
CA VAL A 71 -21.85 17.79 -18.89
C VAL A 71 -23.32 17.92 -18.46
N LYS A 72 -24.26 17.33 -19.20
CA LYS A 72 -25.70 17.36 -18.91
C LYS A 72 -26.08 16.39 -17.76
N LYS A 73 -25.25 15.40 -17.49
CA LYS A 73 -25.51 14.36 -16.48
C LYS A 73 -25.07 14.81 -15.10
N THR A 74 -25.87 15.64 -14.49
CA THR A 74 -25.60 16.24 -13.18
C THR A 74 -26.45 15.62 -12.07
N ILE A 75 -26.10 15.95 -10.83
CA ILE A 75 -26.87 15.67 -9.61
C ILE A 75 -27.12 16.97 -8.86
N LEU A 76 -28.21 17.01 -8.08
CA LEU A 76 -28.48 18.13 -7.20
C LEU A 76 -27.45 18.16 -6.06
N ALA A 77 -26.75 19.27 -5.91
CA ALA A 77 -25.74 19.53 -4.89
C ALA A 77 -26.07 20.85 -4.14
N THR A 78 -27.32 20.96 -3.69
CA THR A 78 -27.76 22.13 -2.93
C THR A 78 -27.01 22.21 -1.60
N LYS A 79 -26.95 23.42 -1.04
CA LYS A 79 -26.27 23.65 0.24
C LYS A 79 -26.88 22.81 1.35
N GLU A 80 -28.21 22.70 1.37
CA GLU A 80 -28.97 21.91 2.33
C GLU A 80 -28.59 20.43 2.27
N LYS A 81 -28.47 19.87 1.05
CA LYS A 81 -28.07 18.48 0.83
C LYS A 81 -26.63 18.22 1.31
N LEU A 82 -25.70 19.12 1.01
CA LEU A 82 -24.32 18.99 1.48
C LEU A 82 -24.23 19.08 3.00
N GLU A 83 -24.98 19.94 3.65
CA GLU A 83 -25.09 20.05 5.11
C GLU A 83 -25.74 18.79 5.73
N GLU A 84 -26.76 18.22 5.07
CA GLU A 84 -27.38 16.97 5.51
C GLU A 84 -26.39 15.79 5.44
N LEU A 85 -25.64 15.68 4.34
CA LEU A 85 -24.60 14.65 4.19
C LEU A 85 -23.51 14.81 5.25
N LEU A 86 -23.10 16.03 5.56
CA LEU A 86 -22.10 16.30 6.60
C LEU A 86 -22.56 15.87 8.01
N LYS A 87 -23.89 15.88 8.29
CA LYS A 87 -24.45 15.40 9.55
C LYS A 87 -24.57 13.88 9.65
N THR A 88 -24.31 13.15 8.56
CA THR A 88 -24.36 11.68 8.55
C THR A 88 -23.24 11.12 9.42
N GLN A 89 -23.58 10.15 10.26
CA GLN A 89 -22.60 9.52 11.16
C GLN A 89 -21.43 8.92 10.37
N GLY A 90 -20.21 9.22 10.80
CA GLY A 90 -18.98 8.76 10.16
C GLY A 90 -18.43 9.70 9.09
N VAL A 91 -19.22 10.68 8.62
CA VAL A 91 -18.78 11.68 7.64
C VAL A 91 -17.94 12.77 8.32
N LYS A 92 -16.79 13.09 7.71
CA LYS A 92 -15.86 14.10 8.19
C LYS A 92 -15.97 15.41 7.42
N ALA A 93 -16.05 15.33 6.09
CA ALA A 93 -16.15 16.48 5.20
C ALA A 93 -16.83 16.11 3.89
N VAL A 94 -17.44 17.09 3.22
CA VAL A 94 -18.16 16.94 1.97
C VAL A 94 -17.82 18.10 1.04
N THR A 95 -17.58 17.81 -0.24
CA THR A 95 -17.44 18.83 -1.29
C THR A 95 -18.17 18.41 -2.54
N SER A 96 -18.45 19.34 -3.44
CA SER A 96 -18.96 19.04 -4.77
C SER A 96 -17.97 19.50 -5.83
N ARG A 97 -17.91 18.77 -6.94
CA ARG A 97 -17.01 19.04 -8.06
C ARG A 97 -17.74 19.07 -9.38
N LEU A 98 -17.31 19.95 -10.26
CA LEU A 98 -17.63 19.89 -11.67
C LEU A 98 -16.51 19.13 -12.38
N LYS A 99 -16.87 18.28 -13.33
CA LYS A 99 -15.89 17.59 -14.19
C LYS A 99 -16.33 17.66 -15.64
N THR A 100 -15.41 17.97 -16.53
CA THR A 100 -15.65 17.92 -17.98
C THR A 100 -14.34 17.62 -18.71
N PRO A 101 -14.38 16.76 -19.74
CA PRO A 101 -13.25 16.59 -20.64
C PRO A 101 -13.02 17.86 -21.44
N ALA A 102 -11.76 18.17 -21.70
CA ALA A 102 -11.38 19.38 -22.43
C ALA A 102 -10.07 19.20 -23.21
N MET A 103 -9.86 20.08 -24.17
CA MET A 103 -8.57 20.27 -24.81
C MET A 103 -7.87 21.48 -24.20
N ALA A 104 -6.75 21.24 -23.51
CA ALA A 104 -5.87 22.30 -23.03
C ALA A 104 -4.90 22.69 -24.14
N ALA A 105 -4.95 23.93 -24.60
CA ALA A 105 -4.13 24.43 -25.69
C ALA A 105 -3.28 25.62 -25.29
N THR A 106 -2.09 25.65 -25.85
CA THR A 106 -1.13 26.76 -25.81
C THR A 106 -0.77 27.16 -27.26
N ALA A 107 0.07 28.17 -27.43
CA ALA A 107 0.50 28.56 -28.77
C ALA A 107 1.25 27.45 -29.54
N THR A 108 1.83 26.47 -28.84
CA THR A 108 2.73 25.46 -29.45
C THR A 108 2.30 24.02 -29.24
N LYS A 109 1.44 23.76 -28.28
CA LYS A 109 1.05 22.39 -27.86
C LYS A 109 -0.41 22.33 -27.42
N ASN A 110 -1.00 21.16 -27.59
CA ASN A 110 -2.33 20.83 -27.06
C ASN A 110 -2.30 19.45 -26.42
N MET A 111 -3.21 19.22 -25.47
CA MET A 111 -3.36 17.95 -24.77
C MET A 111 -4.79 17.80 -24.23
N GLY A 112 -5.34 16.59 -24.32
CA GLY A 112 -6.60 16.24 -23.68
C GLY A 112 -6.45 16.21 -22.16
N VAL A 113 -7.36 16.86 -21.44
CA VAL A 113 -7.37 16.93 -19.98
C VAL A 113 -8.80 16.83 -19.46
N THR A 114 -8.94 16.48 -18.19
CA THR A 114 -10.19 16.63 -17.43
C THR A 114 -10.09 17.90 -16.59
N ILE A 115 -11.02 18.83 -16.78
CA ILE A 115 -11.15 20.00 -15.92
C ILE A 115 -11.92 19.58 -14.68
N VAL A 116 -11.38 19.94 -13.51
CA VAL A 116 -12.05 19.77 -12.22
C VAL A 116 -12.34 21.16 -11.64
N GLY A 117 -13.62 21.52 -11.59
CA GLY A 117 -14.09 22.75 -10.96
C GLY A 117 -14.33 22.53 -9.48
N VAL A 118 -13.65 23.29 -8.63
CA VAL A 118 -13.62 23.08 -7.18
C VAL A 118 -14.06 24.30 -6.40
N HIS A 119 -14.67 24.09 -5.24
CA HIS A 119 -14.87 25.08 -4.20
C HIS A 119 -13.62 25.13 -3.30
N PRO A 120 -12.72 26.13 -3.40
CA PRO A 120 -11.40 26.08 -2.80
C PRO A 120 -11.38 25.74 -1.29
N GLU A 121 -12.31 26.33 -0.51
CA GLU A 121 -12.38 26.12 0.93
C GLU A 121 -12.80 24.68 1.27
N LYS A 122 -13.86 24.20 0.62
CA LYS A 122 -14.38 22.83 0.82
C LYS A 122 -13.44 21.75 0.26
N GLU A 123 -12.80 22.08 -0.85
CA GLU A 123 -11.78 21.20 -1.45
C GLU A 123 -10.62 20.93 -0.49
N MET A 124 -10.15 21.97 0.23
CA MET A 124 -9.10 21.82 1.23
C MET A 124 -9.51 21.00 2.47
N GLU A 125 -10.80 20.90 2.76
CA GLU A 125 -11.31 20.06 3.85
C GLU A 125 -11.31 18.57 3.48
N VAL A 126 -11.54 18.25 2.20
CA VAL A 126 -11.67 16.87 1.69
C VAL A 126 -10.36 16.36 1.09
N PHE A 127 -9.68 17.20 0.30
CA PHE A 127 -8.50 16.82 -0.47
C PHE A 127 -7.24 17.58 -0.07
N GLY A 128 -6.10 16.93 -0.25
CA GLY A 128 -4.78 17.46 0.13
C GLY A 128 -3.97 18.03 -1.02
N LEU A 129 -4.55 18.27 -2.20
CA LEU A 129 -3.83 18.75 -3.37
C LEU A 129 -3.10 20.07 -3.12
N TYR A 130 -3.71 20.99 -2.37
CA TYR A 130 -3.10 22.28 -2.02
C TYR A 130 -1.75 22.14 -1.30
N LYS A 131 -1.53 21.03 -0.56
CA LYS A 131 -0.25 20.72 0.12
C LYS A 131 0.85 20.25 -0.84
N LYS A 132 0.47 19.97 -2.10
CA LYS A 132 1.39 19.50 -3.16
C LYS A 132 1.90 20.62 -4.05
N ILE A 133 1.61 21.87 -3.72
CA ILE A 133 2.10 23.06 -4.39
C ILE A 133 3.20 23.66 -3.53
N ASP A 134 4.43 23.65 -4.03
CA ASP A 134 5.53 24.34 -3.35
C ASP A 134 5.35 25.86 -3.44
N THR A 135 5.77 26.59 -2.43
CA THR A 135 5.70 28.07 -2.41
C THR A 135 6.41 28.73 -3.58
N ALA A 136 7.49 28.14 -4.11
CA ALA A 136 8.18 28.59 -5.32
C ALA A 136 7.38 28.28 -6.61
N SER A 137 6.45 27.33 -6.55
CA SER A 137 5.63 26.87 -7.68
C SER A 137 4.23 27.52 -7.72
N GLY A 138 3.99 28.55 -6.91
CA GLY A 138 2.76 29.31 -6.88
C GLY A 138 1.89 29.09 -5.66
N GLU A 139 0.60 29.30 -5.81
CA GLU A 139 -0.38 29.17 -4.72
C GLU A 139 -1.62 28.38 -5.18
N PHE A 140 -2.35 27.81 -4.23
CA PHE A 140 -3.69 27.32 -4.47
C PHE A 140 -4.66 28.50 -4.65
N PHE A 141 -5.91 28.24 -4.99
CA PHE A 141 -6.87 29.31 -5.28
C PHE A 141 -7.07 30.26 -4.09
N ASN A 142 -7.13 31.57 -4.43
CA ASN A 142 -7.62 32.59 -3.54
C ASN A 142 -8.85 33.29 -4.18
N ASN A 143 -9.66 33.93 -3.36
CA ASN A 143 -10.91 34.56 -3.83
C ASN A 143 -10.74 35.78 -4.75
N LYS A 144 -9.52 36.35 -4.84
CA LYS A 144 -9.26 37.61 -5.55
C LYS A 144 -9.02 37.46 -7.06
N LYS A 145 -8.53 36.28 -7.54
CA LYS A 145 -8.16 36.07 -8.94
C LYS A 145 -9.24 35.28 -9.68
N LYS A 146 -9.78 35.87 -10.77
CA LYS A 146 -10.71 35.18 -11.69
C LYS A 146 -9.93 34.39 -12.75
N ASN A 147 -10.58 33.43 -13.39
CA ASN A 147 -10.05 32.61 -14.48
C ASN A 147 -8.64 32.08 -14.17
N SER A 148 -8.47 31.51 -13.01
CA SER A 148 -7.24 30.93 -12.55
C SER A 148 -7.25 29.40 -12.65
N ILE A 149 -6.09 28.83 -13.01
CA ILE A 149 -5.89 27.40 -13.17
C ILE A 149 -4.69 26.93 -12.37
N VAL A 150 -4.83 25.76 -11.75
CA VAL A 150 -3.76 25.01 -11.10
C VAL A 150 -3.53 23.76 -11.93
N ILE A 151 -2.30 23.54 -12.35
CA ILE A 151 -1.90 22.44 -13.24
C ILE A 151 -0.78 21.63 -12.61
N SER A 152 -0.54 20.41 -13.09
CA SER A 152 0.58 19.62 -12.62
C SER A 152 1.91 20.05 -13.26
N LYS A 153 3.01 19.69 -12.60
CA LYS A 153 4.37 19.86 -13.13
C LYS A 153 4.59 19.04 -14.40
N ALA A 154 3.97 17.84 -14.48
CA ALA A 154 4.04 16.98 -15.64
C ALA A 154 3.35 17.62 -16.85
N LEU A 155 2.12 18.13 -16.67
CA LEU A 155 1.38 18.83 -17.73
C LEU A 155 2.06 20.14 -18.13
N ALA A 156 2.60 20.90 -17.17
CA ALA A 156 3.33 22.14 -17.44
C ALA A 156 4.54 21.89 -18.35
N LYS A 157 5.27 20.79 -18.16
CA LYS A 157 6.38 20.36 -19.01
C LYS A 157 5.92 20.00 -20.42
N GLU A 158 4.82 19.25 -20.55
CA GLU A 158 4.26 18.84 -21.85
C GLU A 158 3.77 20.04 -22.65
N LEU A 159 3.01 20.93 -22.04
CA LEU A 159 2.47 22.16 -22.69
C LEU A 159 3.49 23.28 -22.81
N LYS A 160 4.71 23.12 -22.25
CA LYS A 160 5.78 24.13 -22.21
C LYS A 160 5.34 25.46 -21.59
N VAL A 161 4.60 25.39 -20.49
CA VAL A 161 4.09 26.57 -19.76
C VAL A 161 4.74 26.72 -18.39
N LYS A 162 4.68 27.95 -17.86
CA LYS A 162 5.22 28.36 -16.55
C LYS A 162 4.11 29.04 -15.74
N LEU A 163 4.41 29.38 -14.49
CA LEU A 163 3.57 30.28 -13.71
C LEU A 163 3.27 31.56 -14.51
N LYS A 164 2.03 32.03 -14.37
CA LYS A 164 1.48 33.21 -15.06
C LYS A 164 1.25 33.03 -16.57
N SER A 165 1.58 31.89 -17.18
CA SER A 165 1.21 31.58 -18.57
C SER A 165 -0.30 31.46 -18.70
N LYS A 166 -0.83 31.68 -19.92
CA LYS A 166 -2.23 31.45 -20.25
C LYS A 166 -2.41 30.10 -20.95
N ILE A 167 -3.43 29.38 -20.59
CA ILE A 167 -3.89 28.13 -21.21
C ILE A 167 -5.32 28.35 -21.64
N VAL A 168 -5.66 27.98 -22.86
CA VAL A 168 -7.04 27.96 -23.37
C VAL A 168 -7.56 26.56 -23.15
N LEU A 169 -8.70 26.45 -22.47
CA LEU A 169 -9.44 25.20 -22.29
C LEU A 169 -10.64 25.24 -23.22
N THR A 170 -10.79 24.29 -24.13
CA THR A 170 -11.91 24.11 -25.03
C THR A 170 -12.66 22.85 -24.63
N PHE A 171 -13.95 22.96 -24.44
CA PHE A 171 -14.85 21.89 -24.00
C PHE A 171 -16.27 22.11 -24.49
N GLN A 172 -17.17 21.16 -24.23
CA GLN A 172 -18.58 21.28 -24.55
C GLN A 172 -19.33 21.85 -23.35
N ASP A 173 -20.23 22.83 -23.60
CA ASP A 173 -21.07 23.40 -22.54
C ASP A 173 -22.35 22.58 -22.31
N TYR A 174 -23.20 23.07 -21.40
CA TYR A 174 -24.47 22.41 -21.05
C TYR A 174 -25.45 22.30 -22.21
N ASN A 175 -25.39 23.21 -23.19
CA ASN A 175 -26.23 23.19 -24.37
C ASN A 175 -25.72 22.24 -25.46
N GLY A 176 -24.48 21.78 -25.34
CA GLY A 176 -23.81 20.91 -26.30
C GLY A 176 -22.98 21.70 -27.34
N GLU A 177 -22.77 23.00 -27.12
CA GLU A 177 -21.95 23.82 -27.99
C GLU A 177 -20.48 23.79 -27.57
N ILE A 178 -19.57 23.88 -28.54
CA ILE A 178 -18.14 23.97 -28.26
C ILE A 178 -17.81 25.37 -27.78
N THR A 179 -17.38 25.49 -26.57
CA THR A 179 -16.97 26.74 -25.92
C THR A 179 -15.57 26.68 -25.39
N GLY A 180 -15.05 27.79 -24.92
CA GLY A 180 -13.73 27.80 -24.31
C GLY A 180 -13.42 29.06 -23.53
N ALA A 181 -12.49 28.96 -22.63
CA ALA A 181 -12.02 30.06 -21.81
C ALA A 181 -10.50 30.04 -21.60
N ALA A 182 -9.92 31.22 -21.47
CA ALA A 182 -8.52 31.37 -21.16
C ALA A 182 -8.31 31.48 -19.65
N PHE A 183 -7.48 30.62 -19.11
CA PHE A 183 -7.12 30.58 -17.69
C PHE A 183 -5.64 30.90 -17.48
N LYS A 184 -5.33 31.60 -16.39
CA LYS A 184 -3.96 31.94 -16.01
C LYS A 184 -3.43 30.94 -14.97
N VAL A 185 -2.27 30.36 -15.23
CA VAL A 185 -1.59 29.44 -14.30
C VAL A 185 -1.16 30.20 -13.06
N ILE A 186 -1.70 29.82 -11.89
CA ILE A 186 -1.39 30.42 -10.59
C ILE A 186 -0.64 29.49 -9.66
N GLY A 187 -0.71 28.19 -9.90
CA GLY A 187 -0.04 27.16 -9.11
C GLY A 187 0.32 25.94 -9.94
N ILE A 188 1.43 25.32 -9.58
CA ILE A 188 1.91 24.08 -10.20
C ILE A 188 2.09 23.05 -9.08
N TYR A 189 1.29 21.98 -9.14
CA TYR A 189 1.37 20.87 -8.18
C TYR A 189 2.18 19.72 -8.72
N LYS A 190 2.65 18.84 -7.83
CA LYS A 190 3.25 17.55 -8.17
C LYS A 190 2.71 16.49 -7.21
N THR A 191 2.06 15.45 -7.74
CA THR A 191 1.65 14.30 -6.95
C THR A 191 2.60 13.12 -7.15
N THR A 192 2.21 11.97 -6.67
CA THR A 192 2.93 10.70 -6.84
C THR A 192 2.48 9.91 -8.07
N ASN A 193 1.43 10.38 -8.78
CA ASN A 193 0.87 9.73 -9.96
C ASN A 193 1.04 10.63 -11.18
N SER A 194 2.13 10.46 -11.91
CA SER A 194 2.46 11.32 -13.05
C SER A 194 1.50 11.16 -14.22
N VAL A 195 0.82 10.00 -14.37
CA VAL A 195 -0.20 9.78 -15.41
C VAL A 195 -1.46 10.58 -15.06
N TRP A 196 -1.93 10.48 -13.83
CA TRP A 196 -3.07 11.28 -13.35
C TRP A 196 -2.78 12.78 -13.42
N ASP A 197 -1.57 13.19 -13.04
CA ASP A 197 -1.08 14.56 -13.08
C ASP A 197 -1.18 15.18 -14.49
N LYS A 198 -0.88 14.42 -15.54
CA LYS A 198 -0.96 14.90 -16.93
C LYS A 198 -2.39 15.13 -17.40
N MET A 199 -3.35 14.42 -16.81
CA MET A 199 -4.72 14.40 -17.28
C MET A 199 -5.66 15.35 -16.52
N HIS A 200 -5.26 15.90 -15.35
CA HIS A 200 -6.17 16.69 -14.52
C HIS A 200 -5.68 18.12 -14.33
N VAL A 201 -6.62 19.06 -14.51
CA VAL A 201 -6.40 20.49 -14.24
C VAL A 201 -7.52 21.00 -13.35
N PHE A 202 -7.16 21.91 -12.45
CA PHE A 202 -8.12 22.45 -11.48
C PHE A 202 -8.41 23.90 -11.78
N VAL A 203 -9.69 24.29 -11.69
CA VAL A 203 -10.18 25.64 -11.79
C VAL A 203 -11.20 25.89 -10.67
N LYS A 204 -11.56 27.15 -10.43
CA LYS A 204 -12.65 27.42 -9.48
C LYS A 204 -13.99 26.99 -10.06
N ASP A 205 -14.84 26.37 -9.24
CA ASP A 205 -16.20 25.99 -9.61
C ASP A 205 -16.95 27.16 -10.27
N LYS A 206 -16.93 28.33 -9.63
CA LYS A 206 -17.62 29.54 -10.14
C LYS A 206 -17.16 29.97 -11.54
N ASP A 207 -15.84 29.88 -11.80
CA ASP A 207 -15.30 30.30 -13.09
C ASP A 207 -15.68 29.29 -14.18
N LEU A 208 -15.65 27.98 -13.89
CA LEU A 208 -16.04 26.92 -14.82
C LEU A 208 -17.55 26.90 -15.06
N ARG A 209 -18.35 27.01 -14.03
CA ARG A 209 -19.83 27.00 -14.08
C ARG A 209 -20.38 28.08 -14.98
N ASN A 210 -19.78 29.28 -14.92
CA ASN A 210 -20.20 30.38 -15.77
C ASN A 210 -19.96 30.10 -17.27
N VAL A 211 -18.90 29.36 -17.63
CA VAL A 211 -18.60 29.04 -19.03
C VAL A 211 -19.37 27.79 -19.49
N LEU A 212 -19.68 26.88 -18.59
CA LEU A 212 -20.52 25.70 -18.86
C LEU A 212 -22.01 26.04 -18.93
N GLU A 213 -22.43 27.24 -18.50
CA GLU A 213 -23.84 27.63 -18.34
C GLU A 213 -24.64 26.68 -17.43
N LEU A 214 -23.97 26.11 -16.41
CA LEU A 214 -24.55 25.12 -15.53
C LEU A 214 -25.31 25.78 -14.37
N PRO A 215 -26.52 25.31 -13.98
CA PRO A 215 -27.25 25.80 -12.81
C PRO A 215 -26.46 25.73 -11.52
N MET A 216 -26.70 26.66 -10.59
CA MET A 216 -25.90 26.83 -9.36
C MET A 216 -26.02 25.68 -8.36
N ASP A 217 -27.13 24.95 -8.40
CA ASP A 217 -27.47 23.84 -7.50
C ASP A 217 -27.13 22.45 -8.05
N GLN A 218 -26.51 22.40 -9.23
CA GLN A 218 -26.12 21.16 -9.88
C GLN A 218 -24.60 20.97 -9.87
N SER A 219 -24.16 19.72 -9.73
CA SER A 219 -22.75 19.32 -9.83
C SER A 219 -22.65 17.95 -10.48
N HIS A 220 -21.46 17.58 -10.96
CA HIS A 220 -21.24 16.26 -11.53
C HIS A 220 -20.98 15.22 -10.45
N GLU A 221 -20.28 15.62 -9.38
CA GLU A 221 -19.92 14.74 -8.27
C GLU A 221 -20.11 15.44 -6.93
N ILE A 222 -20.43 14.64 -5.89
CA ILE A 222 -20.30 15.00 -4.49
C ILE A 222 -19.36 14.00 -3.85
N ASP A 223 -18.26 14.51 -3.33
CA ASP A 223 -17.21 13.74 -2.70
C ASP A 223 -17.32 13.78 -1.18
N ILE A 224 -17.33 12.61 -0.54
CA ILE A 224 -17.54 12.45 0.90
C ILE A 224 -16.31 11.81 1.52
N LEU A 225 -15.68 12.53 2.43
CA LEU A 225 -14.57 12.03 3.25
C LEU A 225 -15.11 11.50 4.58
N LEU A 226 -14.73 10.30 4.95
CA LEU A 226 -15.10 9.65 6.22
C LEU A 226 -13.96 9.77 7.24
N HIS A 227 -14.28 9.60 8.52
CA HIS A 227 -13.28 9.44 9.57
C HIS A 227 -12.51 8.11 9.42
N ASP A 228 -13.20 7.04 9.00
CA ASP A 228 -12.62 5.71 8.73
C ASP A 228 -13.07 5.21 7.36
N TYR A 229 -12.13 5.07 6.44
CA TYR A 229 -12.39 4.62 5.07
C TYR A 229 -12.85 3.15 4.98
N ASN A 230 -12.59 2.33 6.01
CA ASN A 230 -13.07 0.95 6.06
C ASN A 230 -14.60 0.86 6.16
N GLN A 231 -15.25 1.91 6.62
CA GLN A 231 -16.71 1.98 6.68
C GLN A 231 -17.35 2.47 5.38
N ALA A 232 -16.56 2.80 4.36
CA ALA A 232 -17.05 3.40 3.12
C ALA A 232 -18.13 2.56 2.43
N ALA A 233 -17.95 1.26 2.31
CA ALA A 233 -18.92 0.36 1.70
C ALA A 233 -20.26 0.31 2.45
N ILE A 234 -20.21 0.30 3.79
CA ILE A 234 -21.42 0.25 4.64
C ILE A 234 -22.19 1.58 4.51
N ILE A 235 -21.48 2.70 4.68
CA ILE A 235 -22.09 4.04 4.62
C ILE A 235 -22.58 4.35 3.19
N SER A 236 -21.84 3.97 2.14
CA SER A 236 -22.25 4.13 0.75
C SER A 236 -23.56 3.38 0.47
N ASN A 237 -23.72 2.15 0.95
CA ASN A 237 -24.97 1.39 0.79
C ASN A 237 -26.14 2.03 1.56
N GLN A 238 -25.93 2.57 2.76
CA GLN A 238 -26.95 3.30 3.50
C GLN A 238 -27.38 4.58 2.76
N LEU A 239 -26.42 5.32 2.22
CA LEU A 239 -26.68 6.53 1.44
C LEU A 239 -27.37 6.19 0.10
N GLN A 240 -27.05 5.07 -0.54
CA GLN A 240 -27.74 4.59 -1.75
C GLN A 240 -29.21 4.31 -1.49
N GLN A 241 -29.56 3.73 -0.34
CA GLN A 241 -30.96 3.49 0.03
C GLN A 241 -31.72 4.80 0.28
N LYS A 242 -31.04 5.81 0.83
CA LYS A 242 -31.62 7.13 1.11
C LYS A 242 -31.79 7.98 -0.16
N TYR A 243 -30.91 7.82 -1.14
CA TYR A 243 -30.90 8.59 -2.39
C TYR A 243 -30.90 7.64 -3.60
N PRO A 244 -32.05 7.00 -3.94
CA PRO A 244 -32.14 5.98 -4.98
C PRO A 244 -31.88 6.52 -6.40
N ASP A 245 -32.11 7.81 -6.64
CA ASP A 245 -32.00 8.45 -7.96
C ASP A 245 -30.56 8.78 -8.37
N ILE A 246 -29.59 8.60 -7.47
CA ILE A 246 -28.18 8.85 -7.72
C ILE A 246 -27.35 7.63 -7.34
N ILE A 247 -26.23 7.43 -7.99
CA ILE A 247 -25.29 6.37 -7.60
C ILE A 247 -24.43 6.86 -6.46
N SER A 248 -24.37 6.03 -5.38
CA SER A 248 -23.44 6.16 -4.27
C SER A 248 -22.40 5.04 -4.37
N GLU A 249 -21.18 5.39 -4.71
CA GLU A 249 -20.07 4.43 -4.81
C GLU A 249 -19.01 4.67 -3.77
N ASP A 250 -18.55 3.59 -3.16
CA ASP A 250 -17.35 3.63 -2.33
C ASP A 250 -16.08 3.57 -3.20
N TRP A 251 -14.97 3.95 -2.62
CA TRP A 251 -13.68 4.02 -3.30
C TRP A 251 -13.27 2.73 -4.02
N SER A 252 -13.72 1.58 -3.56
CA SER A 252 -13.33 0.29 -4.13
C SER A 252 -13.98 0.06 -5.51
N LYS A 253 -15.12 0.69 -5.77
CA LYS A 253 -15.79 0.70 -7.05
C LYS A 253 -15.28 1.81 -7.97
N ILE A 254 -15.04 3.01 -7.40
CA ILE A 254 -14.52 4.17 -8.15
C ILE A 254 -13.10 3.91 -8.65
N GLN A 255 -12.28 3.21 -7.84
CA GLN A 255 -10.88 2.88 -8.15
C GLN A 255 -10.65 1.35 -8.15
N PRO A 256 -11.15 0.62 -9.16
CA PRO A 256 -11.05 -0.85 -9.21
C PRO A 256 -9.60 -1.36 -9.14
N TYR A 257 -8.66 -0.60 -9.73
CA TYR A 257 -7.25 -0.96 -9.69
C TYR A 257 -6.66 -0.92 -8.28
N ILE A 258 -7.01 0.12 -7.48
CA ILE A 258 -6.57 0.22 -6.08
C ILE A 258 -7.20 -0.87 -5.23
N ASN A 259 -8.50 -1.15 -5.45
CA ASN A 259 -9.20 -2.26 -4.81
C ASN A 259 -8.54 -3.61 -5.15
N PHE A 260 -8.17 -3.82 -6.41
CA PHE A 260 -7.44 -5.02 -6.84
C PHE A 260 -6.12 -5.15 -6.08
N ILE A 261 -5.31 -4.09 -6.03
CA ILE A 261 -4.03 -4.10 -5.29
C ILE A 261 -4.27 -4.46 -3.82
N THR A 262 -5.20 -3.78 -3.14
CA THR A 262 -5.46 -4.02 -1.71
C THR A 262 -5.98 -5.44 -1.44
N LYS A 263 -6.89 -5.93 -2.27
CA LYS A 263 -7.49 -7.27 -2.13
C LYS A 263 -6.50 -8.41 -2.38
N TYR A 264 -5.64 -8.26 -3.38
CA TYR A 264 -4.68 -9.30 -3.76
C TYR A 264 -3.31 -9.15 -3.11
N MET A 265 -3.06 -8.06 -2.40
CA MET A 265 -1.79 -7.82 -1.69
C MET A 265 -1.48 -8.96 -0.71
N ASP A 266 -2.45 -9.42 0.06
CA ASP A 266 -2.29 -10.52 1.00
C ASP A 266 -1.90 -11.84 0.32
N ILE A 267 -2.47 -12.11 -0.85
CA ILE A 267 -2.15 -13.30 -1.64
C ILE A 267 -0.73 -13.19 -2.18
N MET A 268 -0.36 -12.03 -2.74
CA MET A 268 1.00 -11.79 -3.24
C MET A 268 2.04 -11.90 -2.13
N MET A 269 1.75 -11.29 -0.96
CA MET A 269 2.62 -11.42 0.22
C MET A 269 2.71 -12.88 0.68
N GLY A 270 1.62 -13.64 0.63
CA GLY A 270 1.60 -15.07 0.94
C GLY A 270 2.52 -15.89 0.02
N VAL A 271 2.45 -15.64 -1.29
CA VAL A 271 3.34 -16.29 -2.28
C VAL A 271 4.81 -15.92 -2.03
N PHE A 272 5.09 -14.64 -1.79
CA PHE A 272 6.45 -14.19 -1.45
C PHE A 272 6.97 -14.85 -0.18
N MET A 273 6.12 -14.91 0.86
CA MET A 273 6.45 -15.57 2.11
C MET A 273 6.72 -17.06 1.90
N LEU A 274 5.93 -17.76 1.07
CA LEU A 274 6.15 -19.17 0.76
C LEU A 274 7.52 -19.42 0.12
N ILE A 275 7.97 -18.54 -0.76
CA ILE A 275 9.30 -18.62 -1.37
C ILE A 275 10.39 -18.44 -0.29
N ILE A 276 10.24 -17.44 0.58
CA ILE A 276 11.19 -17.19 1.68
C ILE A 276 11.24 -18.38 2.64
N LEU A 277 10.09 -18.92 3.03
CA LEU A 277 9.98 -20.08 3.91
C LEU A 277 10.55 -21.34 3.27
N GLY A 278 10.37 -21.52 1.95
CA GLY A 278 10.98 -22.61 1.20
C GLY A 278 12.51 -22.55 1.22
N ALA A 279 13.06 -21.37 0.94
CA ALA A 279 14.52 -21.15 1.00
C ALA A 279 15.07 -21.34 2.42
N LEU A 280 14.38 -20.81 3.43
CA LEU A 280 14.73 -20.99 4.83
C LEU A 280 14.69 -22.48 5.23
N GLY A 281 13.61 -23.17 4.87
CA GLY A 281 13.44 -24.61 5.19
C GLY A 281 14.56 -25.45 4.58
N PHE A 282 14.92 -25.19 3.33
CA PHE A 282 16.05 -25.85 2.66
C PHE A 282 17.38 -25.57 3.38
N GLY A 283 17.64 -24.33 3.78
CA GLY A 283 18.81 -23.95 4.56
C GLY A 283 18.88 -24.68 5.91
N ILE A 284 17.75 -24.78 6.63
CA ILE A 284 17.66 -25.51 7.90
C ILE A 284 17.92 -27.01 7.70
N VAL A 285 17.31 -27.65 6.69
CA VAL A 285 17.52 -29.05 6.36
C VAL A 285 19.02 -29.32 6.14
N ASN A 286 19.68 -28.52 5.31
CA ASN A 286 21.09 -28.69 4.99
C ASN A 286 21.99 -28.54 6.23
N THR A 287 21.77 -27.50 7.02
CA THR A 287 22.53 -27.24 8.24
C THR A 287 22.32 -28.34 9.29
N MET A 288 21.06 -28.77 9.49
CA MET A 288 20.75 -29.83 10.45
C MET A 288 21.29 -31.19 10.02
N LEU A 289 21.30 -31.50 8.72
CA LEU A 289 21.97 -32.71 8.21
C LEU A 289 23.44 -32.70 8.54
N MET A 290 24.14 -31.59 8.34
CA MET A 290 25.56 -31.46 8.69
C MET A 290 25.78 -31.68 10.18
N VAL A 291 24.97 -31.03 11.03
CA VAL A 291 25.03 -31.18 12.51
C VAL A 291 24.86 -32.64 12.93
N ILE A 292 23.91 -33.35 12.34
CA ILE A 292 23.63 -34.76 12.68
C ILE A 292 24.76 -35.67 12.21
N LEU A 293 25.29 -35.45 10.99
CA LEU A 293 26.43 -36.26 10.49
C LEU A 293 27.67 -36.10 11.34
N GLU A 294 27.98 -34.89 11.81
CA GLU A 294 29.12 -34.66 12.70
C GLU A 294 28.95 -35.28 14.10
N ARG A 295 27.68 -35.48 14.55
CA ARG A 295 27.34 -36.09 15.87
C ARG A 295 26.96 -37.56 15.76
N THR A 296 27.22 -38.21 14.62
CA THR A 296 26.82 -39.60 14.36
C THR A 296 27.33 -40.53 15.45
N ARG A 297 28.58 -40.37 15.88
CA ARG A 297 29.20 -41.18 16.96
C ARG A 297 28.52 -40.95 18.32
N GLU A 298 28.19 -39.72 18.67
CA GLU A 298 27.48 -39.41 19.93
C GLU A 298 26.09 -40.03 19.95
N LEU A 299 25.34 -39.90 18.83
CA LEU A 299 24.00 -40.47 18.67
C LEU A 299 24.04 -42.01 18.69
N GLY A 300 25.06 -42.62 18.06
CA GLY A 300 25.29 -44.06 18.08
C GLY A 300 25.56 -44.57 19.48
N MET A 301 26.41 -43.89 20.26
CA MET A 301 26.68 -44.25 21.68
C MET A 301 25.41 -44.17 22.53
N LEU A 302 24.59 -43.12 22.37
CA LEU A 302 23.32 -42.99 23.12
C LEU A 302 22.36 -44.15 22.81
N MET A 303 22.28 -44.60 21.56
CA MET A 303 21.47 -45.77 21.17
C MET A 303 22.07 -47.09 21.71
N ALA A 304 23.40 -47.23 21.74
CA ALA A 304 24.08 -48.41 22.30
C ALA A 304 23.87 -48.55 23.82
N ILE A 305 23.77 -47.45 24.57
CA ILE A 305 23.49 -47.42 26.02
C ILE A 305 21.98 -47.64 26.30
N GLY A 306 21.15 -47.83 25.26
CA GLY A 306 19.71 -48.18 25.40
C GLY A 306 18.73 -47.04 25.16
N MET A 307 19.15 -45.89 24.62
CA MET A 307 18.23 -44.86 24.22
C MET A 307 17.45 -45.32 22.97
N THR A 308 16.12 -45.34 23.06
CA THR A 308 15.27 -45.72 21.92
C THR A 308 15.31 -44.69 20.79
N LYS A 309 15.17 -45.15 19.54
CA LYS A 309 15.14 -44.27 18.34
C LYS A 309 14.13 -43.13 18.51
N ARG A 310 12.95 -43.40 19.09
CA ARG A 310 11.92 -42.38 19.34
C ARG A 310 12.42 -41.28 20.29
N ARG A 311 13.20 -41.63 21.33
CA ARG A 311 13.77 -40.64 22.25
C ARG A 311 14.86 -39.78 21.60
N VAL A 312 15.68 -40.36 20.71
CA VAL A 312 16.67 -39.63 19.92
C VAL A 312 15.96 -38.64 18.98
N PHE A 313 14.90 -39.09 18.29
CA PHE A 313 14.07 -38.18 17.44
C PHE A 313 13.53 -36.98 18.23
N VAL A 314 12.85 -37.26 19.34
CA VAL A 314 12.26 -36.22 20.19
C VAL A 314 13.31 -35.27 20.73
N MET A 315 14.51 -35.75 21.07
CA MET A 315 15.63 -34.93 21.52
C MET A 315 16.08 -33.95 20.42
N ILE A 316 16.27 -34.43 19.18
CA ILE A 316 16.64 -33.59 18.04
C ILE A 316 15.53 -32.53 17.75
N MET A 317 14.26 -32.95 17.81
CA MET A 317 13.14 -32.01 17.63
C MET A 317 13.13 -30.91 18.70
N PHE A 318 13.41 -31.25 19.99
CA PHE A 318 13.53 -30.22 21.01
C PHE A 318 14.75 -29.32 20.83
N GLU A 319 15.89 -29.83 20.35
CA GLU A 319 17.04 -29.02 19.97
C GLU A 319 16.66 -27.98 18.91
N THR A 320 15.94 -28.40 17.86
CA THR A 320 15.48 -27.49 16.81
C THR A 320 14.46 -26.47 17.32
N VAL A 321 13.50 -26.89 18.15
CA VAL A 321 12.53 -25.96 18.75
C VAL A 321 13.24 -24.88 19.56
N PHE A 322 14.26 -25.22 20.36
CA PHE A 322 15.04 -24.23 21.12
C PHE A 322 15.84 -23.29 20.21
N LEU A 323 16.47 -23.82 19.17
CA LEU A 323 17.19 -23.02 18.20
C LEU A 323 16.22 -22.06 17.45
N ALA A 324 15.02 -22.56 17.09
CA ALA A 324 14.00 -21.76 16.42
C ALA A 324 13.43 -20.65 17.32
N LEU A 325 13.20 -20.92 18.61
CA LEU A 325 12.75 -19.91 19.57
C LEU A 325 13.79 -18.80 19.74
N VAL A 326 15.06 -19.17 19.89
CA VAL A 326 16.15 -18.19 20.03
C VAL A 326 16.31 -17.39 18.74
N GLY A 327 16.32 -18.07 17.58
CA GLY A 327 16.42 -17.42 16.26
C GLY A 327 15.23 -16.49 15.97
N ALA A 328 14.03 -16.91 16.34
CA ALA A 328 12.83 -16.09 16.20
C ALA A 328 12.90 -14.82 17.06
N LEU A 329 13.32 -14.95 18.32
CA LEU A 329 13.45 -13.79 19.21
C LEU A 329 14.46 -12.76 18.66
N PHE A 330 15.64 -13.19 18.22
CA PHE A 330 16.62 -12.28 17.62
C PHE A 330 16.14 -11.70 16.29
N GLY A 331 15.54 -12.52 15.42
CA GLY A 331 15.01 -12.08 14.14
C GLY A 331 13.88 -11.05 14.30
N GLU A 332 12.98 -11.27 15.27
CA GLU A 332 11.87 -10.34 15.54
C GLU A 332 12.37 -9.00 16.10
N LEU A 333 13.31 -9.03 17.06
CA LEU A 333 13.91 -7.81 17.61
C LEU A 333 14.63 -6.99 16.53
N ILE A 334 15.43 -7.64 15.68
CA ILE A 334 16.14 -6.96 14.59
C ILE A 334 15.14 -6.39 13.59
N SER A 335 14.11 -7.16 13.22
CA SER A 335 13.08 -6.71 12.28
C SER A 335 12.32 -5.50 12.82
N MET A 336 11.94 -5.53 14.10
CA MET A 336 11.24 -4.43 14.75
C MET A 336 12.10 -3.15 14.76
N LEU A 337 13.40 -3.26 15.04
CA LEU A 337 14.33 -2.13 14.98
C LEU A 337 14.44 -1.58 13.56
N LEU A 338 14.61 -2.42 12.55
CA LEU A 338 14.72 -2.02 11.15
C LEU A 338 13.42 -1.37 10.65
N ILE A 339 12.27 -2.00 10.91
CA ILE A 339 10.97 -1.49 10.48
C ILE A 339 10.68 -0.15 11.16
N ASN A 340 10.96 0.01 12.46
CA ASN A 340 10.79 1.27 13.16
C ASN A 340 11.74 2.36 12.64
N TYR A 341 12.98 2.01 12.33
CA TYR A 341 13.94 2.96 11.78
C TYR A 341 13.53 3.44 10.39
N TYR A 342 13.35 2.50 9.45
CA TYR A 342 12.95 2.85 8.08
C TYR A 342 11.50 3.33 7.97
N GLY A 343 10.64 2.98 8.90
CA GLY A 343 9.29 3.55 9.01
C GLY A 343 9.28 5.05 9.34
N LYS A 344 10.37 5.58 9.92
CA LYS A 344 10.53 7.02 10.19
C LYS A 344 11.37 7.73 9.13
N VAL A 345 12.49 7.14 8.73
CA VAL A 345 13.44 7.74 7.78
C VAL A 345 12.98 7.58 6.33
N GLY A 346 12.29 6.48 6.03
CA GLY A 346 11.94 6.06 4.67
C GLY A 346 13.08 5.32 3.98
N ILE A 347 12.70 4.57 2.94
CA ILE A 347 13.63 3.94 1.99
C ILE A 347 13.60 4.79 0.74
N ASP A 348 14.74 5.37 0.38
CA ASP A 348 14.89 6.23 -0.78
C ASP A 348 15.12 5.42 -2.07
N LEU A 349 14.14 5.49 -2.97
CA LEU A 349 14.16 4.89 -4.29
C LEU A 349 14.20 5.96 -5.40
N SER A 350 14.72 7.14 -5.12
CA SER A 350 14.73 8.27 -6.07
C SER A 350 15.43 7.96 -7.38
N SER A 351 16.35 7.00 -7.40
CA SER A 351 16.95 6.48 -8.65
C SER A 351 15.94 5.82 -9.61
N MET A 352 14.81 5.36 -9.08
CA MET A 352 13.71 4.72 -9.83
C MET A 352 12.44 5.59 -9.86
N ALA A 353 12.54 6.87 -9.47
CA ALA A 353 11.39 7.75 -9.25
C ALA A 353 10.46 7.83 -10.47
N GLU A 354 10.99 7.99 -11.69
CA GLU A 354 10.16 8.10 -12.91
C GLU A 354 9.29 6.85 -13.15
N GLY A 355 9.84 5.66 -12.93
CA GLY A 355 9.10 4.41 -13.06
C GLY A 355 8.03 4.25 -11.98
N LEU A 356 8.36 4.58 -10.73
CA LEU A 356 7.43 4.48 -9.60
C LEU A 356 6.29 5.51 -9.73
N GLU A 357 6.60 6.75 -10.07
CA GLU A 357 5.61 7.82 -10.29
C GLU A 357 4.68 7.51 -11.50
N ALA A 358 5.17 6.79 -12.51
CA ALA A 358 4.35 6.35 -13.64
C ALA A 358 3.24 5.36 -13.24
N ILE A 359 3.44 4.59 -12.17
CA ILE A 359 2.45 3.65 -11.62
C ILE A 359 1.81 4.16 -10.31
N GLY A 360 2.08 5.41 -9.94
CA GLY A 360 1.46 6.08 -8.80
C GLY A 360 2.07 5.79 -7.44
N TYR A 361 3.33 5.34 -7.38
CA TYR A 361 4.04 5.10 -6.12
C TYR A 361 5.04 6.22 -5.81
N ARG A 362 5.30 6.43 -4.52
CA ARG A 362 6.30 7.40 -4.06
C ARG A 362 7.72 6.87 -4.26
N ALA A 363 8.65 7.78 -4.53
CA ALA A 363 10.08 7.47 -4.53
C ALA A 363 10.62 7.19 -3.12
N ILE A 364 10.01 7.74 -2.08
CA ILE A 364 10.34 7.44 -0.67
C ILE A 364 9.21 6.61 -0.08
N THR A 365 9.54 5.40 0.36
CA THR A 365 8.59 4.43 0.90
C THR A 365 8.87 4.17 2.38
N PHE A 366 7.82 4.06 3.17
CA PHE A 366 7.92 3.83 4.62
C PHE A 366 7.37 2.45 4.96
N PRO A 367 8.22 1.49 5.37
CA PRO A 367 7.76 0.18 5.81
C PRO A 367 6.77 0.30 6.97
N GLU A 368 5.66 -0.42 6.86
CA GLU A 368 4.58 -0.41 7.85
C GLU A 368 4.03 -1.84 7.99
N LEU A 369 3.92 -2.34 9.21
CA LEU A 369 3.41 -3.68 9.46
C LEU A 369 2.52 -3.70 10.71
N ASP A 370 1.34 -4.29 10.58
CA ASP A 370 0.41 -4.47 11.69
C ASP A 370 0.94 -5.48 12.70
N SER A 371 0.68 -5.25 13.99
CA SER A 371 1.14 -6.11 15.08
C SER A 371 0.75 -7.57 14.91
N ILE A 372 -0.43 -7.85 14.34
CA ILE A 372 -0.88 -9.22 14.09
C ILE A 372 -0.01 -9.95 13.07
N ARG A 373 0.54 -9.22 12.08
CA ARG A 373 1.41 -9.79 11.04
C ARG A 373 2.76 -10.26 11.61
N TYR A 374 3.31 -9.55 12.60
CA TYR A 374 4.53 -10.00 13.30
C TYR A 374 4.31 -11.39 13.87
N VAL A 375 3.21 -11.59 14.59
CA VAL A 375 2.88 -12.89 15.20
C VAL A 375 2.66 -13.97 14.14
N GLN A 376 1.91 -13.66 13.07
CA GLN A 376 1.64 -14.61 11.99
C GLN A 376 2.92 -15.09 11.31
N ILE A 377 3.80 -14.16 10.90
CA ILE A 377 5.04 -14.49 10.20
C ILE A 377 6.00 -15.24 11.13
N THR A 378 6.10 -14.84 12.39
CA THR A 378 6.93 -15.55 13.38
C THR A 378 6.46 -16.99 13.57
N ILE A 379 5.15 -17.23 13.67
CA ILE A 379 4.60 -18.59 13.75
C ILE A 379 4.92 -19.38 12.48
N MET A 380 4.77 -18.79 11.30
CA MET A 380 5.07 -19.45 10.02
C MET A 380 6.53 -19.88 9.93
N VAL A 381 7.46 -18.99 10.27
CA VAL A 381 8.91 -19.29 10.31
C VAL A 381 9.22 -20.39 11.32
N PHE A 382 8.63 -20.31 12.52
CA PHE A 382 8.82 -21.32 13.58
C PHE A 382 8.31 -22.69 13.14
N VAL A 383 7.12 -22.78 12.57
CA VAL A 383 6.55 -24.04 12.06
C VAL A 383 7.40 -24.59 10.91
N THR A 384 7.87 -23.75 10.01
CA THR A 384 8.78 -24.14 8.92
C THR A 384 10.08 -24.75 9.47
N GLY A 385 10.65 -24.14 10.51
CA GLY A 385 11.84 -24.67 11.19
C GLY A 385 11.63 -26.07 11.75
N ILE A 386 10.48 -26.30 12.39
CA ILE A 386 10.11 -27.62 12.93
C ILE A 386 9.92 -28.63 11.79
N ILE A 387 9.15 -28.30 10.75
CA ILE A 387 8.88 -29.19 9.62
C ILE A 387 10.18 -29.55 8.90
N ALA A 388 11.03 -28.56 8.62
CA ALA A 388 12.32 -28.75 7.97
C ALA A 388 13.26 -29.69 8.74
N SER A 389 13.19 -29.70 10.06
CA SER A 389 14.02 -30.56 10.91
C SER A 389 13.58 -32.01 10.96
N ILE A 390 12.36 -32.34 10.53
CA ILE A 390 11.85 -33.72 10.55
C ILE A 390 12.68 -34.63 9.68
N TYR A 391 13.00 -34.21 8.44
CA TYR A 391 13.79 -35.02 7.52
C TYR A 391 15.19 -35.35 8.06
N PRO A 392 16.02 -34.39 8.53
CA PRO A 392 17.28 -34.67 9.18
C PRO A 392 17.14 -35.59 10.42
N ALA A 393 16.14 -35.36 11.26
CA ALA A 393 15.89 -36.17 12.42
C ALA A 393 15.59 -37.64 12.08
N ILE A 394 14.76 -37.89 11.05
CA ILE A 394 14.50 -39.27 10.55
C ILE A 394 15.77 -39.88 9.99
N LYS A 395 16.62 -39.13 9.29
CA LYS A 395 17.89 -39.64 8.76
C LYS A 395 18.83 -40.07 9.89
N ALA A 396 18.86 -39.33 11.01
CA ALA A 396 19.58 -39.70 12.20
C ALA A 396 19.18 -41.09 12.78
N LEU A 397 17.91 -41.46 12.67
CA LEU A 397 17.38 -42.76 13.17
C LEU A 397 17.80 -43.95 12.30
N LYS A 398 18.22 -43.71 11.05
CA LYS A 398 18.68 -44.73 10.12
C LYS A 398 20.16 -45.05 10.30
N LEU A 399 20.87 -44.36 11.20
CA LEU A 399 22.25 -44.66 11.56
C LEU A 399 22.32 -46.02 12.24
N ASP A 400 23.24 -46.88 11.78
CA ASP A 400 23.57 -48.14 12.43
C ASP A 400 24.54 -47.88 13.60
N PRO A 401 24.14 -48.16 14.85
CA PRO A 401 25.00 -47.89 16.02
C PRO A 401 26.38 -48.56 15.92
N ALA A 402 26.45 -49.77 15.34
CA ALA A 402 27.72 -50.51 15.23
C ALA A 402 28.67 -49.82 14.22
N ASN A 403 28.16 -49.37 13.10
CA ASN A 403 28.94 -48.65 12.11
C ASN A 403 29.24 -47.19 12.53
N ALA A 404 28.31 -46.55 13.25
CA ALA A 404 28.49 -45.18 13.74
C ALA A 404 29.64 -45.02 14.75
N ILE A 405 29.95 -46.06 15.51
CA ILE A 405 31.04 -46.07 16.49
C ILE A 405 32.41 -46.32 15.79
N ARG A 406 32.40 -47.05 14.66
CA ARG A 406 33.60 -47.40 13.89
C ARG A 406 34.11 -46.37 12.91
N THR A 407 33.29 -45.37 12.54
CA THR A 407 33.70 -44.28 11.63
C THR A 407 34.72 -43.39 12.38
N ILE A 408 35.94 -43.42 11.88
CA ILE A 408 37.08 -42.60 12.32
C ILE A 408 36.94 -41.19 11.81
#